data_2b60dae40699b5720015dd900286fe85
#
_entry.id   2b60dae40699b5720015dd900286fe85
#
_cell.length_a   1.000
_cell.length_b   1.000
_cell.length_c   1.000
_cell.angle_alpha   90.00
_cell.angle_beta   90.00
_cell.angle_gamma   90.00
#
_symmetry.space_group_name_H-M   'P 1'
#
loop_
_entity.id
_entity.type
_entity.pdbx_description
1 polymer ?
#
loop_
_entity_poly.entity_id
_entity_poly.type
_entity_poly.pdbx_seq_one_letter_code
_entity_poly.pdbx_strand_id
1 'polypeptide(L)'
;MTETPPAPPPRTASAILAALAALFVGVGLARFAYTPLLPAVVAAGWFGPDQAAYLGAANLGGYLLGAIAGRRLMAHASRAAPLLMLATAATFLACAAPLPFWWFVLWRFVSGLTGGALMVIAAPAALRIVPPARRGLAGGLIFAGVGLGIAGSGILVPLLLTVGLGAAWATVGALAVGVTVATWRGWPPDIAMSRGDTVAATTGRPWPLSATVLIVVYGVIAAGLVPHMVFLVDFVARGLGAGITAGSGWWVVFGASATVGPAIFGALADRIGFDNALACALTLQIGAIGVLLISTGPLALALTSVVVGAYVPGSAPLVLGRLREIFHDPVRQQIAWSRGTIVFSLGQAGSAWLLSVVFAHTGDHRVLFGFGAGAFALALLLDRVAAVIDARRRHTV
;
A
#
# COMPACT_ATOMS: atom_id res chain seq x y z
N MET A 1 -7.83 -15.21 35.77
CA MET A 1 -7.26 -13.86 35.74
C MET A 1 -6.26 -13.82 34.59
N THR A 2 -6.66 -13.28 33.46
CA THR A 2 -5.77 -13.07 32.31
C THR A 2 -4.97 -11.82 32.60
N GLU A 3 -3.70 -12.00 33.01
CA GLU A 3 -2.76 -10.88 33.13
C GLU A 3 -2.66 -10.15 31.80
N THR A 4 -2.99 -8.88 31.80
CA THR A 4 -2.75 -7.98 30.67
C THR A 4 -1.23 -7.95 30.44
N PRO A 5 -0.72 -8.33 29.27
CA PRO A 5 0.71 -8.36 29.05
C PRO A 5 1.31 -6.96 29.26
N PRO A 6 2.47 -6.82 29.93
CA PRO A 6 3.08 -5.55 30.25
C PRO A 6 3.31 -4.70 28.99
N ALA A 7 3.19 -3.37 29.11
CA ALA A 7 3.42 -2.44 28.01
C ALA A 7 4.80 -2.65 27.38
N PRO A 8 4.94 -2.52 26.05
CA PRO A 8 6.24 -2.67 25.39
C PRO A 8 7.24 -1.62 25.92
N PRO A 9 8.54 -1.94 26.02
CA PRO A 9 9.53 -0.98 26.43
C PRO A 9 9.51 0.28 25.54
N PRO A 10 9.80 1.47 26.03
CA PRO A 10 9.60 2.74 25.33
C PRO A 10 10.27 2.82 23.96
N ARG A 11 11.40 2.13 23.77
CA ARG A 11 12.09 2.05 22.46
C ARG A 11 11.29 1.25 21.41
N THR A 12 10.53 0.24 21.81
CA THR A 12 9.70 -0.56 20.89
C THR A 12 8.50 0.23 20.41
N ALA A 13 7.82 0.94 21.31
CA ALA A 13 6.68 1.80 20.97
C ALA A 13 7.09 2.93 20.02
N SER A 14 8.23 3.61 20.30
CA SER A 14 8.72 4.68 19.43
C SER A 14 9.12 4.19 18.05
N ALA A 15 9.67 2.98 17.92
CA ALA A 15 10.01 2.39 16.64
C ALA A 15 8.76 2.02 15.81
N ILE A 16 7.73 1.48 16.46
CA ILE A 16 6.45 1.20 15.81
C ILE A 16 5.82 2.50 15.32
N LEU A 17 5.81 3.55 16.16
CA LEU A 17 5.27 4.86 15.79
C LEU A 17 6.05 5.51 14.65
N ALA A 18 7.39 5.43 14.66
CA ALA A 18 8.22 5.95 13.57
C ALA A 18 7.95 5.22 12.24
N ALA A 19 7.79 3.90 12.27
CA ALA A 19 7.47 3.12 11.09
C ALA A 19 6.03 3.36 10.59
N LEU A 20 5.05 3.50 11.49
CA LEU A 20 3.69 3.94 11.17
C LEU A 20 3.72 5.30 10.47
N ALA A 21 4.43 6.28 11.05
CA ALA A 21 4.59 7.62 10.51
C ALA A 21 5.25 7.59 9.11
N ALA A 22 6.24 6.73 8.91
CA ALA A 22 6.89 6.56 7.61
C ALA A 22 5.93 6.03 6.54
N LEU A 23 5.07 5.06 6.87
CA LEU A 23 4.05 4.56 5.95
C LEU A 23 2.91 5.57 5.76
N PHE A 24 2.54 6.33 6.79
CA PHE A 24 1.59 7.43 6.70
C PHE A 24 2.09 8.50 5.71
N VAL A 25 3.33 8.98 5.85
CA VAL A 25 3.91 10.01 4.97
C VAL A 25 4.23 9.45 3.59
N GLY A 26 5.00 8.34 3.53
CA GLY A 26 5.59 7.83 2.28
C GLY A 26 4.60 7.07 1.39
N VAL A 27 3.54 6.52 1.95
CA VAL A 27 2.53 5.78 1.18
C VAL A 27 1.16 6.44 1.33
N GLY A 28 0.70 6.64 2.56
CA GLY A 28 -0.60 7.22 2.85
C GLY A 28 -0.81 8.59 2.21
N LEU A 29 0.04 9.56 2.52
CA LEU A 29 -0.05 10.88 1.91
C LEU A 29 0.53 10.91 0.49
N ALA A 30 1.78 10.47 0.31
CA ALA A 30 2.51 10.60 -0.94
C ALA A 30 1.77 10.05 -2.16
N ARG A 31 1.07 8.96 -1.98
CA ARG A 31 0.34 8.28 -3.04
C ARG A 31 -1.14 8.65 -3.04
N PHE A 32 -1.79 8.55 -1.89
CA PHE A 32 -3.24 8.57 -1.80
C PHE A 32 -3.84 9.96 -1.61
N ALA A 33 -3.08 10.96 -1.10
CA ALA A 33 -3.57 12.33 -1.07
C ALA A 33 -3.76 12.93 -2.48
N TYR A 34 -3.09 12.35 -3.49
CA TYR A 34 -3.30 12.78 -4.87
C TYR A 34 -4.69 12.41 -5.41
N THR A 35 -5.30 11.34 -4.93
CA THR A 35 -6.62 10.90 -5.40
C THR A 35 -7.70 11.98 -5.24
N PRO A 36 -7.89 12.63 -4.07
CA PRO A 36 -8.79 13.76 -3.94
C PRO A 36 -8.24 15.08 -4.55
N LEU A 37 -6.92 15.23 -4.72
CA LEU A 37 -6.31 16.40 -5.37
C LEU A 37 -6.47 16.38 -6.90
N LEU A 38 -6.52 15.20 -7.52
CA LEU A 38 -6.59 15.05 -8.98
C LEU A 38 -7.74 15.85 -9.61
N PRO A 39 -9.01 15.68 -9.19
CA PRO A 39 -10.11 16.44 -9.76
C PRO A 39 -9.97 17.94 -9.50
N ALA A 40 -9.36 18.34 -8.39
CA ALA A 40 -9.12 19.75 -8.07
C ALA A 40 -8.06 20.37 -8.98
N VAL A 41 -7.00 19.64 -9.31
CA VAL A 41 -5.95 20.06 -10.26
C VAL A 41 -6.54 20.30 -11.65
N VAL A 42 -7.44 19.41 -12.09
CA VAL A 42 -8.15 19.55 -13.38
C VAL A 42 -9.13 20.73 -13.34
N ALA A 43 -9.92 20.85 -12.29
CA ALA A 43 -10.89 21.94 -12.13
C ALA A 43 -10.23 23.32 -12.04
N ALA A 44 -9.03 23.40 -11.43
CA ALA A 44 -8.25 24.63 -11.36
C ALA A 44 -7.53 24.98 -12.68
N GLY A 45 -7.62 24.10 -13.70
CA GLY A 45 -7.00 24.32 -15.00
C GLY A 45 -5.47 24.23 -14.99
N TRP A 46 -4.86 23.62 -13.94
CA TRP A 46 -3.40 23.42 -13.92
C TRP A 46 -2.97 22.41 -14.97
N PHE A 47 -3.77 21.35 -15.15
CA PHE A 47 -3.52 20.30 -16.14
C PHE A 47 -4.83 19.73 -16.68
N GLY A 48 -4.78 19.21 -17.91
CA GLY A 48 -5.88 18.44 -18.47
C GLY A 48 -6.05 17.06 -17.75
N PRO A 49 -7.20 16.39 -17.94
CA PRO A 49 -7.48 15.10 -17.32
C PRO A 49 -6.41 14.04 -17.62
N ASP A 50 -5.92 13.98 -18.86
CA ASP A 50 -4.90 13.03 -19.29
C ASP A 50 -3.56 13.30 -18.59
N GLN A 51 -3.15 14.57 -18.53
CA GLN A 51 -1.94 14.97 -17.82
C GLN A 51 -2.03 14.63 -16.33
N ALA A 52 -3.17 14.89 -15.69
CA ALA A 52 -3.40 14.55 -14.29
C ALA A 52 -3.30 13.03 -14.04
N ALA A 53 -3.80 12.20 -14.96
CA ALA A 53 -3.63 10.74 -14.86
C ALA A 53 -2.16 10.31 -14.96
N TYR A 54 -1.38 10.92 -15.86
CA TYR A 54 0.08 10.63 -15.98
C TYR A 54 0.86 10.97 -14.70
N LEU A 55 0.45 11.97 -13.92
CA LEU A 55 1.08 12.27 -12.63
C LEU A 55 0.90 11.13 -11.62
N GLY A 56 -0.24 10.44 -11.67
CA GLY A 56 -0.46 9.20 -10.91
C GLY A 56 0.48 8.07 -11.35
N ALA A 57 0.62 7.87 -12.67
CA ALA A 57 1.52 6.87 -13.25
C ALA A 57 2.99 7.17 -12.92
N ALA A 58 3.40 8.44 -12.95
CA ALA A 58 4.76 8.86 -12.55
C ALA A 58 5.07 8.46 -11.10
N ASN A 59 4.12 8.66 -10.18
CA ASN A 59 4.28 8.22 -8.79
C ASN A 59 4.46 6.70 -8.68
N LEU A 60 3.68 5.91 -9.43
CA LEU A 60 3.79 4.45 -9.43
C LEU A 60 5.12 3.96 -10.02
N GLY A 61 5.60 4.60 -11.10
CA GLY A 61 6.92 4.32 -11.67
C GLY A 61 8.05 4.63 -10.68
N GLY A 62 7.97 5.76 -9.98
CA GLY A 62 8.88 6.10 -8.89
C GLY A 62 8.84 5.07 -7.77
N TYR A 63 7.65 4.66 -7.34
CA TYR A 63 7.46 3.66 -6.28
C TYR A 63 8.15 2.33 -6.61
N LEU A 64 8.06 1.87 -7.85
CA LEU A 64 8.77 0.67 -8.29
C LEU A 64 10.28 0.81 -8.12
N LEU A 65 10.89 1.91 -8.59
CA LEU A 65 12.32 2.13 -8.44
C LEU A 65 12.72 2.32 -6.97
N GLY A 66 11.87 2.96 -6.17
CA GLY A 66 12.05 3.09 -4.73
C GLY A 66 12.04 1.74 -4.01
N ALA A 67 11.15 0.84 -4.37
CA ALA A 67 11.11 -0.51 -3.81
C ALA A 67 12.37 -1.32 -4.14
N ILE A 68 12.92 -1.15 -5.34
CA ILE A 68 14.20 -1.77 -5.75
C ILE A 68 15.38 -1.17 -4.95
N ALA A 69 15.45 0.15 -4.85
CA ALA A 69 16.51 0.87 -4.16
C ALA A 69 16.48 0.68 -2.64
N GLY A 70 15.28 0.55 -2.04
CA GLY A 70 15.07 0.40 -0.60
C GLY A 70 15.85 -0.74 0.03
N ARG A 71 16.10 -1.82 -0.70
CA ARG A 71 16.95 -2.92 -0.23
C ARG A 71 18.34 -2.49 0.19
N ARG A 72 18.96 -1.56 -0.57
CA ARG A 72 20.30 -1.05 -0.27
C ARG A 72 20.30 -0.12 0.94
N LEU A 73 19.18 0.51 1.23
CA LEU A 73 19.02 1.46 2.33
C LEU A 73 18.70 0.78 3.66
N MET A 74 18.36 -0.51 3.66
CA MET A 74 17.89 -1.23 4.84
C MET A 74 18.95 -1.29 5.96
N ALA A 75 20.23 -1.41 5.61
CA ALA A 75 21.32 -1.39 6.58
C ALA A 75 21.44 -0.05 7.33
N HIS A 76 20.93 1.03 6.75
CA HIS A 76 21.00 2.39 7.27
C HIS A 76 19.59 2.97 7.52
N ALA A 77 18.62 2.13 7.88
CA ALA A 77 17.21 2.50 7.99
C ALA A 77 16.98 3.66 8.98
N SER A 78 17.76 3.75 10.06
CA SER A 78 17.64 4.80 11.08
C SER A 78 17.90 6.21 10.53
N ARG A 79 18.77 6.33 9.53
CA ARG A 79 19.10 7.59 8.86
C ARG A 79 18.31 7.78 7.57
N ALA A 80 18.15 6.71 6.80
CA ALA A 80 17.50 6.75 5.51
C ALA A 80 16.00 7.08 5.62
N ALA A 81 15.28 6.48 6.57
CA ALA A 81 13.84 6.65 6.67
C ALA A 81 13.42 8.11 6.95
N PRO A 82 13.94 8.82 7.96
CA PRO A 82 13.55 10.20 8.19
C PRO A 82 13.96 11.13 7.02
N LEU A 83 15.08 10.88 6.35
CA LEU A 83 15.49 11.64 5.16
C LEU A 83 14.54 11.41 3.98
N LEU A 84 14.10 10.18 3.75
CA LEU A 84 13.10 9.86 2.73
C LEU A 84 11.74 10.48 3.05
N MET A 85 11.34 10.54 4.32
CA MET A 85 10.12 11.23 4.76
C MET A 85 10.21 12.74 4.49
N LEU A 86 11.34 13.38 4.78
CA LEU A 86 11.58 14.80 4.44
C LEU A 86 11.58 15.02 2.93
N ALA A 87 12.21 14.14 2.16
CA ALA A 87 12.19 14.21 0.70
C ALA A 87 10.73 14.09 0.18
N THR A 88 9.91 13.21 0.78
CA THR A 88 8.47 13.14 0.47
C THR A 88 7.77 14.46 0.78
N ALA A 89 8.01 15.06 1.94
CA ALA A 89 7.43 16.35 2.31
C ALA A 89 7.82 17.46 1.31
N ALA A 90 9.08 17.49 0.89
CA ALA A 90 9.57 18.43 -0.12
C ALA A 90 8.83 18.28 -1.46
N THR A 91 8.42 17.07 -1.85
CA THR A 91 7.65 16.86 -3.09
C THR A 91 6.29 17.55 -3.06
N PHE A 92 5.61 17.57 -1.91
CA PHE A 92 4.36 18.28 -1.74
C PHE A 92 4.56 19.80 -1.82
N LEU A 93 5.58 20.32 -1.13
CA LEU A 93 5.91 21.75 -1.16
C LEU A 93 6.28 22.21 -2.57
N ALA A 94 7.03 21.40 -3.32
CA ALA A 94 7.40 21.68 -4.70
C ALA A 94 6.20 21.71 -5.67
N CYS A 95 5.10 21.03 -5.33
CA CYS A 95 3.85 21.02 -6.09
C CYS A 95 2.84 22.08 -5.63
N ALA A 96 3.22 22.99 -4.74
CA ALA A 96 2.30 23.99 -4.17
C ALA A 96 1.99 25.18 -5.10
N ALA A 97 2.71 25.33 -6.21
CA ALA A 97 2.51 26.39 -7.19
C ALA A 97 2.23 25.81 -8.59
N PRO A 98 1.45 26.51 -9.45
CA PRO A 98 1.16 26.08 -10.81
C PRO A 98 2.41 26.20 -11.70
N LEU A 99 3.26 25.21 -11.67
CA LEU A 99 4.48 25.11 -12.45
C LEU A 99 4.28 24.18 -13.66
N PRO A 100 5.22 24.13 -14.63
CA PRO A 100 5.09 23.31 -15.82
C PRO A 100 4.86 21.82 -15.51
N PHE A 101 4.14 21.13 -16.40
CA PHE A 101 3.77 19.71 -16.25
C PHE A 101 4.96 18.80 -15.86
N TRP A 102 6.12 18.95 -16.52
CA TRP A 102 7.30 18.15 -16.25
C TRP A 102 7.87 18.33 -14.84
N TRP A 103 7.68 19.49 -14.24
CA TRP A 103 8.01 19.73 -12.83
C TRP A 103 7.18 18.81 -11.91
N PHE A 104 5.88 18.72 -12.16
CA PHE A 104 5.01 17.83 -11.41
C PHE A 104 5.33 16.35 -11.67
N VAL A 105 5.63 15.96 -12.92
CA VAL A 105 6.06 14.59 -13.24
C VAL A 105 7.29 14.20 -12.42
N LEU A 106 8.30 15.07 -12.37
CA LEU A 106 9.52 14.84 -11.59
C LEU A 106 9.20 14.64 -10.10
N TRP A 107 8.47 15.56 -9.49
CA TRP A 107 8.21 15.51 -8.06
C TRP A 107 7.21 14.40 -7.68
N ARG A 108 6.26 14.08 -8.52
CA ARG A 108 5.39 12.92 -8.34
C ARG A 108 6.17 11.59 -8.43
N PHE A 109 7.14 11.53 -9.34
CA PHE A 109 8.06 10.40 -9.45
C PHE A 109 8.95 10.28 -8.19
N VAL A 110 9.56 11.37 -7.73
CA VAL A 110 10.36 11.40 -6.49
C VAL A 110 9.52 11.00 -5.28
N SER A 111 8.28 11.50 -5.17
CA SER A 111 7.33 11.12 -4.14
C SER A 111 7.06 9.60 -4.13
N GLY A 112 6.90 9.00 -5.31
CA GLY A 112 6.79 7.55 -5.45
C GLY A 112 8.05 6.82 -5.01
N LEU A 113 9.21 7.28 -5.46
CA LEU A 113 10.51 6.67 -5.15
C LEU A 113 10.77 6.63 -3.64
N THR A 114 10.53 7.73 -2.95
CA THR A 114 10.67 7.78 -1.49
C THR A 114 9.67 6.87 -0.79
N GLY A 115 8.41 6.84 -1.25
CA GLY A 115 7.36 5.97 -0.71
C GLY A 115 7.67 4.49 -0.89
N GLY A 116 8.13 4.08 -2.07
CA GLY A 116 8.54 2.70 -2.35
C GLY A 116 9.72 2.24 -1.49
N ALA A 117 10.71 3.11 -1.29
CA ALA A 117 11.84 2.82 -0.40
C ALA A 117 11.37 2.68 1.07
N LEU A 118 10.53 3.60 1.56
CA LEU A 118 9.96 3.54 2.91
C LEU A 118 9.12 2.28 3.13
N MET A 119 8.35 1.84 2.15
CA MET A 119 7.57 0.60 2.23
C MET A 119 8.46 -0.64 2.46
N VAL A 120 9.63 -0.67 1.87
CA VAL A 120 10.59 -1.79 2.01
C VAL A 120 11.29 -1.76 3.35
N ILE A 121 11.68 -0.58 3.85
CA ILE A 121 12.55 -0.47 5.02
C ILE A 121 11.82 -0.28 6.35
N ALA A 122 10.66 0.40 6.38
CA ALA A 122 10.05 0.86 7.62
C ALA A 122 9.60 -0.29 8.53
N ALA A 123 8.74 -1.18 8.04
CA ALA A 123 8.20 -2.27 8.84
C ALA A 123 9.29 -3.28 9.26
N PRO A 124 10.19 -3.77 8.38
CA PRO A 124 11.27 -4.65 8.81
C PRO A 124 12.19 -4.03 9.86
N ALA A 125 12.53 -2.74 9.72
CA ALA A 125 13.41 -2.06 10.68
C ALA A 125 12.79 -2.02 12.09
N ALA A 126 11.51 -1.66 12.22
CA ALA A 126 10.84 -1.59 13.50
C ALA A 126 10.56 -2.98 14.09
N LEU A 127 10.12 -3.95 13.28
CA LEU A 127 9.73 -5.28 13.75
C LEU A 127 10.89 -6.14 14.27
N ARG A 128 12.14 -5.76 13.97
CA ARG A 128 13.33 -6.44 14.50
C ARG A 128 13.40 -6.42 16.03
N ILE A 129 13.06 -5.28 16.64
CA ILE A 129 13.13 -5.09 18.10
C ILE A 129 11.81 -5.44 18.80
N VAL A 130 10.79 -5.88 18.06
CA VAL A 130 9.50 -6.29 18.60
C VAL A 130 9.56 -7.78 18.98
N PRO A 131 9.14 -8.15 20.21
CA PRO A 131 9.04 -9.56 20.63
C PRO A 131 8.20 -10.38 19.65
N PRO A 132 8.58 -11.64 19.35
CA PRO A 132 7.88 -12.48 18.36
C PRO A 132 6.36 -12.56 18.55
N ALA A 133 5.91 -12.72 19.79
CA ALA A 133 4.49 -12.82 20.15
C ALA A 133 3.66 -11.54 19.85
N ARG A 134 4.30 -10.38 19.58
CA ARG A 134 3.64 -9.10 19.32
C ARG A 134 3.88 -8.56 17.92
N ARG A 135 4.62 -9.27 17.08
CA ARG A 135 4.97 -8.81 15.73
C ARG A 135 3.76 -8.67 14.82
N GLY A 136 2.73 -9.50 14.99
CA GLY A 136 1.47 -9.39 14.24
C GLY A 136 0.76 -8.07 14.51
N LEU A 137 0.50 -7.77 15.79
CA LEU A 137 -0.13 -6.52 16.21
C LEU A 137 0.72 -5.29 15.81
N ALA A 138 2.03 -5.34 16.06
CA ALA A 138 2.94 -4.27 15.70
C ALA A 138 2.98 -4.03 14.18
N GLY A 139 2.98 -5.09 13.37
CA GLY A 139 2.86 -5.00 11.91
C GLY A 139 1.54 -4.36 11.49
N GLY A 140 0.42 -4.78 12.09
CA GLY A 140 -0.89 -4.18 11.84
C GLY A 140 -0.91 -2.68 12.14
N LEU A 141 -0.35 -2.26 13.29
CA LEU A 141 -0.24 -0.85 13.66
C LEU A 141 0.63 -0.05 12.67
N ILE A 142 1.76 -0.60 12.25
CA ILE A 142 2.64 0.05 11.26
C ILE A 142 1.90 0.28 9.94
N PHE A 143 1.21 -0.74 9.42
CA PHE A 143 0.48 -0.63 8.16
C PHE A 143 -0.80 0.20 8.25
N ALA A 144 -1.37 0.38 9.47
CA ALA A 144 -2.47 1.33 9.70
C ALA A 144 -2.10 2.76 9.30
N GLY A 145 -0.81 3.12 9.31
CA GLY A 145 -0.32 4.40 8.80
C GLY A 145 -0.76 4.70 7.37
N VAL A 146 -0.81 3.69 6.50
CA VAL A 146 -1.32 3.85 5.13
C VAL A 146 -2.80 4.25 5.15
N GLY A 147 -3.63 3.53 5.91
CA GLY A 147 -5.06 3.81 6.04
C GLY A 147 -5.36 5.19 6.62
N LEU A 148 -4.60 5.58 7.67
CA LEU A 148 -4.67 6.92 8.25
C LEU A 148 -4.37 8.02 7.22
N GLY A 149 -3.39 7.80 6.33
CA GLY A 149 -3.08 8.74 5.25
C GLY A 149 -4.21 8.82 4.21
N ILE A 150 -4.83 7.68 3.86
CA ILE A 150 -5.97 7.63 2.96
C ILE A 150 -7.17 8.39 3.56
N ALA A 151 -7.60 8.02 4.77
CA ALA A 151 -8.73 8.65 5.44
C ALA A 151 -8.45 10.14 5.71
N GLY A 152 -7.26 10.45 6.23
CA GLY A 152 -6.83 11.81 6.52
C GLY A 152 -6.81 12.69 5.28
N SER A 153 -6.35 12.18 4.13
CA SER A 153 -6.38 12.93 2.88
C SER A 153 -7.80 13.19 2.37
N GLY A 154 -8.71 12.22 2.55
CA GLY A 154 -10.11 12.37 2.17
C GLY A 154 -10.85 13.44 2.97
N ILE A 155 -10.44 13.67 4.23
CA ILE A 155 -11.00 14.72 5.09
C ILE A 155 -10.26 16.05 4.86
N LEU A 156 -8.94 16.02 4.90
CA LEU A 156 -8.10 17.21 4.93
C LEU A 156 -8.10 17.94 3.59
N VAL A 157 -7.98 17.21 2.47
CA VAL A 157 -7.86 17.85 1.14
C VAL A 157 -9.10 18.67 0.78
N PRO A 158 -10.35 18.19 0.88
CA PRO A 158 -11.52 19.01 0.59
C PRO A 158 -11.60 20.28 1.44
N LEU A 159 -11.23 20.20 2.73
CA LEU A 159 -11.18 21.35 3.63
C LEU A 159 -10.12 22.38 3.19
N LEU A 160 -8.94 21.92 2.79
CA LEU A 160 -7.86 22.80 2.36
C LEU A 160 -8.14 23.43 0.98
N LEU A 161 -8.89 22.76 0.12
CA LEU A 161 -9.30 23.30 -1.18
C LEU A 161 -10.19 24.53 -1.08
N THR A 162 -10.87 24.75 0.06
CA THR A 162 -11.63 26.00 0.32
C THR A 162 -10.71 27.22 0.42
N VAL A 163 -9.45 27.01 0.81
CA VAL A 163 -8.41 28.07 0.87
C VAL A 163 -7.68 28.18 -0.47
N GLY A 164 -7.50 27.06 -1.17
CA GLY A 164 -6.88 27.00 -2.48
C GLY A 164 -6.02 25.76 -2.69
N LEU A 165 -5.81 25.42 -3.96
CA LEU A 165 -5.09 24.21 -4.35
C LEU A 165 -3.62 24.25 -3.90
N GLY A 166 -2.93 25.39 -4.04
CA GLY A 166 -1.55 25.56 -3.55
C GLY A 166 -1.44 25.41 -2.03
N ALA A 167 -2.40 25.97 -1.29
CA ALA A 167 -2.48 25.81 0.16
C ALA A 167 -2.69 24.34 0.56
N ALA A 168 -3.50 23.59 -0.18
CA ALA A 168 -3.69 22.17 0.05
C ALA A 168 -2.39 21.37 -0.08
N TRP A 169 -1.64 21.57 -1.17
CA TRP A 169 -0.32 20.96 -1.35
C TRP A 169 0.67 21.35 -0.25
N ALA A 170 0.78 22.66 0.05
CA ALA A 170 1.70 23.15 1.07
C ALA A 170 1.39 22.63 2.47
N THR A 171 0.13 22.57 2.86
CA THR A 171 -0.29 22.08 4.19
C THR A 171 -0.03 20.59 4.34
N VAL A 172 -0.30 19.77 3.31
CA VAL A 172 0.05 18.34 3.34
C VAL A 172 1.56 18.16 3.47
N GLY A 173 2.35 18.98 2.77
CA GLY A 173 3.81 18.99 2.91
C GLY A 173 4.27 19.37 4.32
N ALA A 174 3.70 20.43 4.91
CA ALA A 174 4.00 20.86 6.27
C ALA A 174 3.63 19.80 7.31
N LEU A 175 2.48 19.14 7.15
CA LEU A 175 2.09 18.00 7.99
C LEU A 175 3.14 16.87 7.91
N ALA A 176 3.60 16.52 6.72
CA ALA A 176 4.62 15.51 6.53
C ALA A 176 5.95 15.88 7.21
N VAL A 177 6.36 17.16 7.16
CA VAL A 177 7.52 17.66 7.92
C VAL A 177 7.29 17.50 9.41
N GLY A 178 6.15 17.96 9.93
CA GLY A 178 5.83 17.88 11.37
C GLY A 178 5.85 16.45 11.90
N VAL A 179 5.23 15.52 11.19
CA VAL A 179 5.22 14.08 11.53
C VAL A 179 6.64 13.51 11.49
N THR A 180 7.45 13.88 10.49
CA THR A 180 8.84 13.41 10.39
C THR A 180 9.68 13.90 11.56
N VAL A 181 9.59 15.17 11.92
CA VAL A 181 10.33 15.75 13.05
C VAL A 181 9.91 15.11 14.38
N ALA A 182 8.62 14.92 14.60
CA ALA A 182 8.08 14.29 15.80
C ALA A 182 8.56 12.83 15.99
N THR A 183 8.81 12.11 14.90
CA THR A 183 9.20 10.70 14.94
C THR A 183 10.68 10.45 14.63
N TRP A 184 11.46 11.51 14.41
CA TRP A 184 12.87 11.44 13.99
C TRP A 184 13.73 10.52 14.86
N ARG A 185 13.59 10.63 16.19
CA ARG A 185 14.37 9.87 17.17
C ARG A 185 13.82 8.48 17.48
N GLY A 186 12.69 8.10 16.86
CA GLY A 186 12.01 6.83 17.12
C GLY A 186 12.63 5.62 16.45
N TRP A 187 13.54 5.81 15.50
CA TRP A 187 14.12 4.72 14.72
C TRP A 187 15.09 3.86 15.55
N PRO A 188 15.02 2.51 15.42
CA PRO A 188 15.98 1.62 16.07
C PRO A 188 17.37 1.77 15.45
N PRO A 189 18.44 1.50 16.22
CA PRO A 189 19.81 1.57 15.70
C PRO A 189 20.01 0.70 14.46
N ASP A 190 20.88 1.13 13.56
CA ASP A 190 21.27 0.35 12.39
C ASP A 190 22.00 -0.92 12.80
N ILE A 191 21.83 -2.00 12.05
CA ILE A 191 22.58 -3.24 12.23
C ILE A 191 23.54 -3.38 11.06
N ALA A 192 24.80 -3.62 11.35
CA ALA A 192 25.76 -4.02 10.34
C ALA A 192 25.32 -5.38 9.76
N MET A 193 24.70 -5.36 8.59
CA MET A 193 24.45 -6.58 7.82
C MET A 193 25.75 -6.97 7.13
N SER A 194 26.30 -8.14 7.48
CA SER A 194 27.45 -8.69 6.78
C SER A 194 27.05 -9.06 5.34
N ARG A 195 27.89 -8.70 4.38
CA ARG A 195 27.74 -9.15 2.98
C ARG A 195 27.75 -10.69 2.89
N GLY A 196 28.42 -11.38 3.81
CA GLY A 196 28.47 -12.82 3.90
C GLY A 196 27.12 -13.46 4.15
N ASP A 197 26.26 -12.85 4.99
CA ASP A 197 24.94 -13.40 5.33
C ASP A 197 24.01 -13.43 4.11
N THR A 198 24.11 -12.42 3.23
CA THR A 198 23.28 -12.33 2.01
C THR A 198 23.71 -13.36 0.95
N VAL A 199 25.00 -13.64 0.84
CA VAL A 199 25.55 -14.63 -0.10
C VAL A 199 25.23 -16.05 0.38
N ALA A 200 25.42 -16.36 1.66
CA ALA A 200 25.13 -17.67 2.24
C ALA A 200 23.62 -18.02 2.12
N ALA A 201 22.72 -17.05 2.28
CA ALA A 201 21.29 -17.29 2.16
C ALA A 201 20.80 -17.54 0.71
N THR A 202 21.59 -17.15 -0.29
CA THR A 202 21.26 -17.34 -1.72
C THR A 202 21.89 -18.58 -2.32
N THR A 203 22.92 -19.14 -1.70
CA THR A 203 23.65 -20.33 -2.19
C THR A 203 23.19 -21.59 -1.45
N GLY A 204 22.78 -22.60 -2.19
CA GLY A 204 22.68 -23.99 -1.69
C GLY A 204 21.30 -24.56 -1.41
N ARG A 205 20.22 -23.78 -1.26
CA ARG A 205 18.86 -24.31 -1.15
C ARG A 205 17.98 -23.84 -2.29
N PRO A 206 17.26 -24.74 -2.99
CA PRO A 206 16.36 -24.35 -4.08
C PRO A 206 15.27 -23.38 -3.57
N TRP A 207 14.85 -22.49 -4.45
CA TRP A 207 13.75 -21.55 -4.16
C TRP A 207 12.42 -22.32 -4.22
N PRO A 208 11.59 -22.32 -3.16
CA PRO A 208 10.33 -23.05 -3.18
C PRO A 208 9.36 -22.52 -4.25
N LEU A 209 8.66 -23.42 -4.93
CA LEU A 209 7.64 -23.06 -5.91
C LEU A 209 6.51 -22.23 -5.26
N SER A 210 6.09 -22.62 -4.04
CA SER A 210 5.10 -21.90 -3.25
C SER A 210 5.45 -20.42 -3.02
N ALA A 211 6.73 -20.12 -2.77
CA ALA A 211 7.17 -18.74 -2.63
C ALA A 211 7.10 -17.96 -3.96
N THR A 212 7.45 -18.60 -5.08
CA THR A 212 7.35 -17.98 -6.40
C THR A 212 5.89 -17.70 -6.75
N VAL A 213 5.00 -18.69 -6.54
CA VAL A 213 3.57 -18.52 -6.81
C VAL A 213 2.98 -17.43 -5.92
N LEU A 214 3.30 -17.40 -4.61
CA LEU A 214 2.83 -16.36 -3.71
C LEU A 214 3.27 -14.96 -4.14
N ILE A 215 4.50 -14.81 -4.64
CA ILE A 215 5.01 -13.54 -5.19
C ILE A 215 4.21 -13.13 -6.43
N VAL A 216 3.90 -14.06 -7.34
CA VAL A 216 3.07 -13.79 -8.52
C VAL A 216 1.65 -13.44 -8.11
N VAL A 217 1.04 -14.20 -7.20
CA VAL A 217 -0.29 -13.93 -6.61
C VAL A 217 -0.34 -12.51 -6.04
N TYR A 218 0.71 -12.08 -5.33
CA TYR A 218 0.78 -10.74 -4.77
C TYR A 218 0.80 -9.64 -5.85
N GLY A 219 1.46 -9.90 -7.00
CA GLY A 219 1.40 -9.01 -8.17
C GLY A 219 0.02 -8.94 -8.81
N VAL A 220 -0.68 -10.08 -8.91
CA VAL A 220 -2.04 -10.14 -9.43
C VAL A 220 -3.04 -9.45 -8.49
N ILE A 221 -2.88 -9.63 -7.17
CA ILE A 221 -3.62 -8.88 -6.14
C ILE A 221 -3.43 -7.37 -6.36
N ALA A 222 -2.19 -6.95 -6.56
CA ALA A 222 -1.86 -5.55 -6.78
C ALA A 222 -2.58 -4.96 -8.00
N ALA A 223 -2.67 -5.72 -9.10
CA ALA A 223 -3.41 -5.33 -10.28
C ALA A 223 -4.92 -5.20 -10.00
N GLY A 224 -5.50 -6.15 -9.26
CA GLY A 224 -6.91 -6.14 -8.89
C GLY A 224 -7.33 -4.98 -7.99
N LEU A 225 -6.40 -4.41 -7.22
CA LEU A 225 -6.67 -3.27 -6.33
C LEU A 225 -6.78 -1.93 -7.10
N VAL A 226 -6.15 -1.81 -8.27
CA VAL A 226 -6.02 -0.53 -8.99
C VAL A 226 -7.35 0.13 -9.31
N PRO A 227 -8.41 -0.56 -9.77
CA PRO A 227 -9.69 0.07 -10.07
C PRO A 227 -10.22 0.90 -8.89
N HIS A 228 -10.20 0.35 -7.68
CA HIS A 228 -10.67 1.06 -6.49
C HIS A 228 -9.72 2.15 -6.05
N MET A 229 -8.42 1.91 -6.11
CA MET A 229 -7.42 2.87 -5.64
C MET A 229 -7.32 4.13 -6.50
N VAL A 230 -7.65 4.03 -7.79
CA VAL A 230 -7.48 5.13 -8.75
C VAL A 230 -8.82 5.69 -9.19
N PHE A 231 -9.82 4.84 -9.41
CA PHE A 231 -11.04 5.24 -10.09
C PHE A 231 -12.28 5.30 -9.20
N LEU A 232 -12.24 4.89 -7.91
CA LEU A 232 -13.43 4.89 -7.05
C LEU A 232 -14.06 6.28 -6.90
N VAL A 233 -13.24 7.29 -6.60
CA VAL A 233 -13.73 8.67 -6.42
C VAL A 233 -14.29 9.20 -7.73
N ASP A 234 -13.61 8.95 -8.84
CA ASP A 234 -14.02 9.34 -10.17
C ASP A 234 -15.32 8.66 -10.62
N PHE A 235 -15.42 7.36 -10.34
CA PHE A 235 -16.64 6.60 -10.60
C PHE A 235 -17.85 7.19 -9.88
N VAL A 236 -17.73 7.50 -8.59
CA VAL A 236 -18.82 8.09 -7.82
C VAL A 236 -19.11 9.52 -8.27
N ALA A 237 -18.05 10.31 -8.46
CA ALA A 237 -18.22 11.74 -8.78
C ALA A 237 -18.74 11.97 -10.19
N ARG A 238 -18.13 11.35 -11.20
CA ARG A 238 -18.46 11.53 -12.62
C ARG A 238 -19.29 10.39 -13.18
N GLY A 239 -18.92 9.14 -12.89
CA GLY A 239 -19.62 7.96 -13.41
C GLY A 239 -21.05 7.83 -12.91
N LEU A 240 -21.32 8.16 -11.64
CA LEU A 240 -22.66 8.19 -11.05
C LEU A 240 -23.26 9.58 -10.97
N GLY A 241 -22.51 10.64 -11.32
CA GLY A 241 -22.99 12.03 -11.26
C GLY A 241 -23.20 12.58 -9.83
N ALA A 242 -22.67 11.91 -8.80
CA ALA A 242 -22.91 12.29 -7.40
C ALA A 242 -22.01 13.43 -6.88
N GLY A 243 -21.02 13.86 -7.69
CA GLY A 243 -20.11 14.96 -7.35
C GLY A 243 -18.92 14.54 -6.49
N ILE A 244 -17.92 15.42 -6.43
CA ILE A 244 -16.63 15.18 -5.77
C ILE A 244 -16.78 14.92 -4.27
N THR A 245 -17.70 15.64 -3.61
CA THR A 245 -17.95 15.49 -2.16
C THR A 245 -18.42 14.08 -1.82
N ALA A 246 -19.35 13.52 -2.60
CA ALA A 246 -19.82 12.15 -2.40
C ALA A 246 -18.70 11.13 -2.68
N GLY A 247 -17.94 11.33 -3.77
CA GLY A 247 -16.78 10.48 -4.07
C GLY A 247 -15.73 10.50 -2.95
N SER A 248 -15.42 11.68 -2.42
CA SER A 248 -14.50 11.85 -1.29
C SER A 248 -15.04 11.20 0.00
N GLY A 249 -16.35 11.24 0.23
CA GLY A 249 -17.00 10.57 1.36
C GLY A 249 -16.77 9.05 1.32
N TRP A 250 -16.94 8.40 0.17
CA TRP A 250 -16.64 6.98 0.01
C TRP A 250 -15.15 6.68 0.13
N TRP A 251 -14.30 7.62 -0.27
CA TRP A 251 -12.85 7.52 -0.06
C TRP A 251 -12.47 7.57 1.43
N VAL A 252 -13.16 8.36 2.25
CA VAL A 252 -12.99 8.35 3.72
C VAL A 252 -13.38 6.99 4.31
N VAL A 253 -14.52 6.42 3.88
CA VAL A 253 -14.95 5.06 4.30
C VAL A 253 -13.89 4.03 3.93
N PHE A 254 -13.37 4.09 2.70
CA PHE A 254 -12.28 3.23 2.21
C PHE A 254 -11.03 3.37 3.10
N GLY A 255 -10.59 4.58 3.40
CA GLY A 255 -9.42 4.87 4.23
C GLY A 255 -9.59 4.47 5.70
N ALA A 256 -10.75 4.70 6.28
CA ALA A 256 -11.07 4.25 7.63
C ALA A 256 -10.98 2.72 7.73
N SER A 257 -11.54 2.01 6.75
CA SER A 257 -11.46 0.56 6.66
C SER A 257 -10.01 0.08 6.44
N ALA A 258 -9.24 0.80 5.65
CA ALA A 258 -7.81 0.54 5.45
C ALA A 258 -6.99 0.70 6.75
N THR A 259 -7.43 1.54 7.67
CA THR A 259 -6.76 1.73 8.96
C THR A 259 -6.90 0.49 9.86
N VAL A 260 -8.06 -0.12 9.89
CA VAL A 260 -8.34 -1.28 10.76
C VAL A 260 -8.12 -2.64 10.08
N GLY A 261 -8.15 -2.65 8.75
CA GLY A 261 -8.05 -3.85 7.93
C GLY A 261 -6.86 -4.76 8.25
N PRO A 262 -5.62 -4.24 8.35
CA PRO A 262 -4.46 -5.06 8.68
C PRO A 262 -4.59 -5.81 10.01
N ALA A 263 -5.21 -5.18 11.03
CA ALA A 263 -5.44 -5.81 12.32
C ALA A 263 -6.52 -6.91 12.21
N ILE A 264 -7.58 -6.67 11.45
CA ILE A 264 -8.66 -7.66 11.22
C ILE A 264 -8.10 -8.88 10.49
N PHE A 265 -7.37 -8.69 9.39
CA PHE A 265 -6.79 -9.79 8.62
C PHE A 265 -5.68 -10.51 9.39
N GLY A 266 -4.90 -9.78 10.21
CA GLY A 266 -3.91 -10.37 11.11
C GLY A 266 -4.58 -11.28 12.16
N ALA A 267 -5.63 -10.80 12.84
CA ALA A 267 -6.38 -11.59 13.80
C ALA A 267 -7.09 -12.80 13.16
N LEU A 268 -7.57 -12.66 11.93
CA LEU A 268 -8.12 -13.78 11.17
C LEU A 268 -7.02 -14.82 10.88
N ALA A 269 -5.85 -14.38 10.43
CA ALA A 269 -4.72 -15.26 10.14
C ALA A 269 -4.22 -15.99 11.38
N ASP A 270 -4.22 -15.36 12.54
CA ASP A 270 -3.85 -15.99 13.82
C ASP A 270 -4.82 -17.13 14.19
N ARG A 271 -6.09 -17.07 13.76
CA ARG A 271 -7.11 -18.09 14.06
C ARG A 271 -7.15 -19.25 13.07
N ILE A 272 -7.03 -18.96 11.77
CA ILE A 272 -7.25 -19.94 10.69
C ILE A 272 -6.00 -20.22 9.84
N GLY A 273 -4.85 -19.61 10.19
CA GLY A 273 -3.61 -19.65 9.41
C GLY A 273 -3.58 -18.65 8.26
N PHE A 274 -2.38 -18.26 7.84
CA PHE A 274 -2.22 -17.24 6.77
C PHE A 274 -2.71 -17.72 5.41
N ASP A 275 -2.63 -19.02 5.13
CA ASP A 275 -3.11 -19.63 3.88
C ASP A 275 -4.62 -19.45 3.72
N ASN A 276 -5.40 -19.88 4.72
CA ASN A 276 -6.85 -19.79 4.69
C ASN A 276 -7.32 -18.34 4.79
N ALA A 277 -6.63 -17.51 5.57
CA ALA A 277 -6.96 -16.09 5.71
C ALA A 277 -6.79 -15.34 4.38
N LEU A 278 -5.73 -15.64 3.61
CA LEU A 278 -5.55 -15.07 2.27
C LEU A 278 -6.64 -15.49 1.31
N ALA A 279 -7.00 -16.78 1.28
CA ALA A 279 -8.08 -17.29 0.43
C ALA A 279 -9.44 -16.68 0.80
N CYS A 280 -9.76 -16.59 2.09
CA CYS A 280 -10.97 -15.94 2.58
C CYS A 280 -11.01 -14.47 2.16
N ALA A 281 -9.91 -13.74 2.33
CA ALA A 281 -9.80 -12.35 1.92
C ALA A 281 -10.01 -12.17 0.42
N LEU A 282 -9.40 -13.00 -0.43
CA LEU A 282 -9.58 -12.96 -1.89
C LEU A 282 -11.03 -13.24 -2.30
N THR A 283 -11.68 -14.21 -1.65
CA THR A 283 -13.11 -14.52 -1.88
C THR A 283 -13.99 -13.32 -1.53
N LEU A 284 -13.73 -12.65 -0.41
CA LEU A 284 -14.43 -11.44 -0.02
C LEU A 284 -14.26 -10.30 -1.04
N GLN A 285 -13.04 -10.14 -1.62
CA GLN A 285 -12.80 -9.15 -2.67
C GLN A 285 -13.67 -9.42 -3.91
N ILE A 286 -13.69 -10.68 -4.38
CA ILE A 286 -14.48 -11.07 -5.55
C ILE A 286 -15.98 -10.77 -5.30
N GLY A 287 -16.50 -11.14 -4.13
CA GLY A 287 -17.88 -10.88 -3.76
C GLY A 287 -18.23 -9.39 -3.69
N ALA A 288 -17.40 -8.59 -3.00
CA ALA A 288 -17.64 -7.16 -2.84
C ALA A 288 -17.61 -6.40 -4.17
N ILE A 289 -16.66 -6.73 -5.05
CA ILE A 289 -16.60 -6.11 -6.39
C ILE A 289 -17.72 -6.64 -7.28
N GLY A 290 -18.06 -7.92 -7.17
CA GLY A 290 -19.18 -8.52 -7.89
C GLY A 290 -20.51 -7.83 -7.60
N VAL A 291 -20.77 -7.47 -6.33
CA VAL A 291 -21.96 -6.68 -5.95
C VAL A 291 -21.96 -5.30 -6.62
N LEU A 292 -20.80 -4.63 -6.71
CA LEU A 292 -20.68 -3.33 -7.37
C LEU A 292 -20.97 -3.39 -8.88
N LEU A 293 -20.66 -4.51 -9.53
CA LEU A 293 -20.96 -4.72 -10.95
C LEU A 293 -22.47 -4.88 -11.23
N ILE A 294 -23.21 -5.38 -10.23
CA ILE A 294 -24.65 -5.62 -10.32
C ILE A 294 -25.45 -4.37 -9.87
N SER A 295 -25.00 -3.72 -8.80
CA SER A 295 -25.68 -2.58 -8.18
C SER A 295 -24.71 -1.47 -7.84
N THR A 296 -25.12 -0.23 -8.11
CA THR A 296 -24.33 0.99 -7.79
C THR A 296 -24.95 1.78 -6.63
N GLY A 297 -25.87 1.17 -5.90
CA GLY A 297 -26.53 1.81 -4.76
C GLY A 297 -25.58 2.01 -3.57
N PRO A 298 -26.00 2.80 -2.56
CA PRO A 298 -25.16 3.14 -1.40
C PRO A 298 -24.63 1.93 -0.64
N LEU A 299 -25.41 0.83 -0.55
CA LEU A 299 -24.98 -0.39 0.11
C LEU A 299 -23.84 -1.09 -0.64
N ALA A 300 -23.92 -1.14 -1.98
CA ALA A 300 -22.86 -1.72 -2.81
C ALA A 300 -21.56 -0.90 -2.70
N LEU A 301 -21.68 0.42 -2.73
CA LEU A 301 -20.54 1.34 -2.53
C LEU A 301 -19.95 1.20 -1.14
N ALA A 302 -20.78 1.07 -0.09
CA ALA A 302 -20.33 0.83 1.28
C ALA A 302 -19.57 -0.49 1.39
N LEU A 303 -20.16 -1.58 0.90
CA LEU A 303 -19.57 -2.92 0.96
C LEU A 303 -18.22 -2.97 0.25
N THR A 304 -18.13 -2.45 -0.98
CA THR A 304 -16.91 -2.47 -1.76
C THR A 304 -15.84 -1.54 -1.14
N SER A 305 -16.23 -0.34 -0.66
CA SER A 305 -15.29 0.58 0.01
C SER A 305 -14.73 -0.01 1.28
N VAL A 306 -15.54 -0.68 2.10
CA VAL A 306 -15.11 -1.31 3.36
C VAL A 306 -14.21 -2.51 3.08
N VAL A 307 -14.65 -3.44 2.25
CA VAL A 307 -13.94 -4.70 2.02
C VAL A 307 -12.62 -4.46 1.26
N VAL A 308 -12.67 -3.71 0.16
CA VAL A 308 -11.46 -3.43 -0.63
C VAL A 308 -10.53 -2.49 0.12
N GLY A 309 -11.08 -1.46 0.80
CA GLY A 309 -10.29 -0.55 1.62
C GLY A 309 -9.51 -1.27 2.70
N ALA A 310 -10.14 -2.14 3.49
CA ALA A 310 -9.50 -2.94 4.52
C ALA A 310 -8.37 -3.83 3.96
N TYR A 311 -8.56 -4.36 2.75
CA TYR A 311 -7.62 -5.28 2.13
C TYR A 311 -6.39 -4.60 1.52
N VAL A 312 -6.48 -3.34 1.09
CA VAL A 312 -5.33 -2.63 0.46
C VAL A 312 -4.08 -2.72 1.33
N PRO A 313 -4.04 -2.24 2.57
CA PRO A 313 -2.90 -2.47 3.44
C PRO A 313 -2.93 -3.85 4.13
N GLY A 314 -4.10 -4.49 4.24
CA GLY A 314 -4.27 -5.80 4.88
C GLY A 314 -3.67 -6.96 4.09
N SER A 315 -3.50 -6.83 2.77
CA SER A 315 -2.84 -7.83 1.93
C SER A 315 -1.37 -8.03 2.30
N ALA A 316 -0.66 -6.97 2.68
CA ALA A 316 0.76 -7.01 2.98
C ALA A 316 1.10 -7.91 4.20
N PRO A 317 0.47 -7.78 5.38
CA PRO A 317 0.74 -8.67 6.50
C PRO A 317 0.34 -10.12 6.22
N LEU A 318 -0.71 -10.39 5.43
CA LEU A 318 -1.09 -11.75 5.04
C LEU A 318 0.01 -12.42 4.20
N VAL A 319 0.48 -11.74 3.16
CA VAL A 319 1.56 -12.26 2.30
C VAL A 319 2.87 -12.39 3.06
N LEU A 320 3.23 -11.40 3.90
CA LEU A 320 4.43 -11.46 4.73
C LEU A 320 4.37 -12.61 5.75
N GLY A 321 3.19 -12.85 6.34
CA GLY A 321 2.97 -13.98 7.25
C GLY A 321 3.18 -15.33 6.54
N ARG A 322 2.60 -15.52 5.36
CA ARG A 322 2.83 -16.73 4.55
C ARG A 322 4.30 -16.91 4.15
N LEU A 323 4.99 -15.83 3.78
CA LEU A 323 6.42 -15.92 3.50
C LEU A 323 7.23 -16.40 4.72
N ARG A 324 6.80 -16.06 5.95
CA ARG A 324 7.42 -16.56 7.18
C ARG A 324 7.14 -18.03 7.43
N GLU A 325 5.98 -18.54 7.06
CA GLU A 325 5.65 -19.97 7.11
C GLU A 325 6.50 -20.78 6.10
N ILE A 326 6.75 -20.21 4.91
CA ILE A 326 7.54 -20.86 3.86
C ILE A 326 9.05 -20.82 4.18
N PHE A 327 9.54 -19.70 4.69
CA PHE A 327 10.96 -19.50 4.99
C PHE A 327 11.18 -19.33 6.49
N HIS A 328 11.96 -20.22 7.10
CA HIS A 328 12.40 -20.09 8.50
C HIS A 328 13.61 -19.14 8.65
N ASP A 329 14.38 -18.96 7.57
CA ASP A 329 15.54 -18.08 7.52
C ASP A 329 15.11 -16.61 7.30
N PRO A 330 15.45 -15.68 8.23
CA PRO A 330 15.08 -14.27 8.14
C PRO A 330 15.60 -13.56 6.89
N VAL A 331 16.79 -13.95 6.39
CA VAL A 331 17.38 -13.33 5.19
C VAL A 331 16.59 -13.73 3.95
N ARG A 332 16.21 -15.01 3.83
CA ARG A 332 15.35 -15.47 2.73
C ARG A 332 13.95 -14.85 2.78
N GLN A 333 13.36 -14.67 3.98
CA GLN A 333 12.11 -13.97 4.16
C GLN A 333 12.20 -12.54 3.62
N GLN A 334 13.28 -11.84 3.94
CA GLN A 334 13.51 -10.48 3.51
C GLN A 334 13.70 -10.35 1.99
N ILE A 335 14.44 -11.29 1.39
CA ILE A 335 14.62 -11.37 -0.08
C ILE A 335 13.25 -11.61 -0.74
N ALA A 336 12.47 -12.56 -0.21
CA ALA A 336 11.15 -12.89 -0.72
C ALA A 336 10.19 -11.70 -0.62
N TRP A 337 10.15 -11.01 0.51
CA TRP A 337 9.36 -9.80 0.70
C TRP A 337 9.74 -8.69 -0.29
N SER A 338 11.04 -8.45 -0.48
CA SER A 338 11.51 -7.46 -1.45
C SER A 338 11.11 -7.82 -2.88
N ARG A 339 11.24 -9.09 -3.28
CA ARG A 339 10.77 -9.56 -4.60
C ARG A 339 9.26 -9.40 -4.73
N GLY A 340 8.50 -9.77 -3.69
CA GLY A 340 7.05 -9.59 -3.64
C GLY A 340 6.65 -8.13 -3.82
N THR A 341 7.30 -7.20 -3.13
CA THR A 341 7.03 -5.77 -3.24
C THR A 341 7.34 -5.23 -4.65
N ILE A 342 8.41 -5.71 -5.29
CA ILE A 342 8.74 -5.34 -6.68
C ILE A 342 7.64 -5.83 -7.63
N VAL A 343 7.24 -7.10 -7.53
CA VAL A 343 6.20 -7.69 -8.39
C VAL A 343 4.84 -7.05 -8.14
N PHE A 344 4.51 -6.71 -6.88
CA PHE A 344 3.34 -5.92 -6.52
C PHE A 344 3.35 -4.55 -7.20
N SER A 345 4.49 -3.85 -7.16
CA SER A 345 4.64 -2.53 -7.79
C SER A 345 4.51 -2.59 -9.32
N LEU A 346 5.06 -3.64 -9.94
CA LEU A 346 4.90 -3.91 -11.37
C LEU A 346 3.43 -4.17 -11.73
N GLY A 347 2.75 -5.01 -10.94
CA GLY A 347 1.32 -5.30 -11.12
C GLY A 347 0.47 -4.04 -11.03
N GLN A 348 0.74 -3.17 -10.06
CA GLN A 348 0.03 -1.90 -9.93
C GLN A 348 0.32 -0.93 -11.07
N ALA A 349 1.60 -0.70 -11.40
CA ALA A 349 1.98 0.25 -12.43
C ALA A 349 1.48 -0.20 -13.81
N GLY A 350 1.66 -1.48 -14.14
CA GLY A 350 1.21 -2.06 -15.41
C GLY A 350 -0.30 -2.02 -15.56
N SER A 351 -1.05 -2.41 -14.49
CA SER A 351 -2.50 -2.37 -14.57
C SER A 351 -3.07 -0.94 -14.53
N ALA A 352 -2.44 0.00 -13.82
CA ALA A 352 -2.87 1.40 -13.85
C ALA A 352 -2.73 1.99 -15.25
N TRP A 353 -1.63 1.71 -15.92
CA TRP A 353 -1.44 2.12 -17.32
C TRP A 353 -2.47 1.44 -18.25
N LEU A 354 -2.62 0.11 -18.17
CA LEU A 354 -3.57 -0.65 -18.98
C LEU A 354 -5.00 -0.14 -18.79
N LEU A 355 -5.43 0.03 -17.54
CA LEU A 355 -6.78 0.46 -17.22
C LEU A 355 -7.04 1.92 -17.62
N SER A 356 -6.01 2.77 -17.60
CA SER A 356 -6.14 4.14 -18.14
C SER A 356 -6.38 4.12 -19.66
N VAL A 357 -5.67 3.25 -20.39
CA VAL A 357 -5.88 3.06 -21.84
C VAL A 357 -7.28 2.48 -22.09
N VAL A 358 -7.68 1.43 -21.35
CA VAL A 358 -9.01 0.83 -21.50
C VAL A 358 -10.10 1.86 -21.22
N PHE A 359 -9.96 2.66 -20.16
CA PHE A 359 -10.93 3.70 -19.81
C PHE A 359 -11.01 4.80 -20.88
N ALA A 360 -9.86 5.22 -21.43
CA ALA A 360 -9.84 6.20 -22.52
C ALA A 360 -10.61 5.75 -23.76
N HIS A 361 -10.65 4.45 -24.03
CA HIS A 361 -11.38 3.89 -25.17
C HIS A 361 -12.83 3.53 -24.86
N THR A 362 -13.15 3.11 -23.64
CA THR A 362 -14.50 2.61 -23.28
C THR A 362 -15.36 3.64 -22.58
N GLY A 363 -14.75 4.54 -21.80
CA GLY A 363 -15.45 5.44 -20.89
C GLY A 363 -16.24 4.74 -19.77
N ASP A 364 -16.15 3.41 -19.67
CA ASP A 364 -16.96 2.61 -18.75
C ASP A 364 -16.15 2.12 -17.54
N HIS A 365 -16.47 2.65 -16.37
CA HIS A 365 -15.86 2.24 -15.10
C HIS A 365 -16.16 0.78 -14.72
N ARG A 366 -17.29 0.20 -15.20
CA ARG A 366 -17.66 -1.19 -14.87
C ARG A 366 -16.64 -2.17 -15.44
N VAL A 367 -16.11 -1.89 -16.63
CA VAL A 367 -15.04 -2.71 -17.25
C VAL A 367 -13.80 -2.75 -16.33
N LEU A 368 -13.45 -1.63 -15.71
CA LEU A 368 -12.31 -1.54 -14.80
C LEU A 368 -12.53 -2.38 -13.53
N PHE A 369 -13.72 -2.28 -12.92
CA PHE A 369 -14.06 -3.09 -11.74
C PHE A 369 -14.18 -4.57 -12.08
N GLY A 370 -14.70 -4.91 -13.27
CA GLY A 370 -14.71 -6.28 -13.80
C GLY A 370 -13.31 -6.87 -13.93
N PHE A 371 -12.34 -6.10 -14.43
CA PHE A 371 -10.93 -6.48 -14.42
C PHE A 371 -10.43 -6.75 -13.00
N GLY A 372 -10.78 -5.89 -12.02
CA GLY A 372 -10.40 -6.08 -10.61
C GLY A 372 -10.92 -7.40 -10.05
N ALA A 373 -12.21 -7.70 -10.25
CA ALA A 373 -12.82 -8.96 -9.82
C ALA A 373 -12.14 -10.18 -10.47
N GLY A 374 -11.88 -10.12 -11.78
CA GLY A 374 -11.17 -11.16 -12.53
C GLY A 374 -9.73 -11.38 -12.03
N ALA A 375 -9.02 -10.31 -11.70
CA ALA A 375 -7.68 -10.41 -11.13
C ALA A 375 -7.69 -11.11 -9.75
N PHE A 376 -8.63 -10.78 -8.86
CA PHE A 376 -8.76 -11.48 -7.57
C PHE A 376 -9.17 -12.95 -7.74
N ALA A 377 -10.04 -13.27 -8.69
CA ALA A 377 -10.39 -14.65 -9.03
C ALA A 377 -9.17 -15.44 -9.53
N LEU A 378 -8.36 -14.86 -10.41
CA LEU A 378 -7.10 -15.44 -10.86
C LEU A 378 -6.11 -15.63 -9.71
N ALA A 379 -5.98 -14.64 -8.82
CA ALA A 379 -5.11 -14.73 -7.64
C ALA A 379 -5.52 -15.91 -6.74
N LEU A 380 -6.82 -16.05 -6.47
CA LEU A 380 -7.36 -17.15 -5.68
C LEU A 380 -7.12 -18.51 -6.34
N LEU A 381 -7.35 -18.61 -7.65
CA LEU A 381 -7.10 -19.84 -8.39
C LEU A 381 -5.63 -20.26 -8.33
N LEU A 382 -4.70 -19.34 -8.61
CA LEU A 382 -3.26 -19.61 -8.55
C LEU A 382 -2.82 -20.05 -7.17
N ASP A 383 -3.32 -19.38 -6.13
CA ASP A 383 -3.01 -19.69 -4.74
C ASP A 383 -3.49 -21.10 -4.35
N ARG A 384 -4.73 -21.45 -4.71
CA ARG A 384 -5.30 -22.79 -4.39
C ARG A 384 -4.65 -23.92 -5.19
N VAL A 385 -4.34 -23.69 -6.47
CA VAL A 385 -3.61 -24.66 -7.29
C VAL A 385 -2.22 -24.95 -6.69
N ALA A 386 -1.50 -23.92 -6.25
CA ALA A 386 -0.21 -24.10 -5.60
C ALA A 386 -0.32 -24.90 -4.29
N ALA A 387 -1.34 -24.62 -3.46
CA ALA A 387 -1.57 -25.36 -2.22
C ALA A 387 -1.83 -26.86 -2.46
N VAL A 388 -2.58 -27.20 -3.51
CA VAL A 388 -2.86 -28.60 -3.90
C VAL A 388 -1.56 -29.30 -4.38
N ILE A 389 -0.75 -28.62 -5.20
CA ILE A 389 0.52 -29.17 -5.69
C ILE A 389 1.48 -29.45 -4.53
N ASP A 390 1.60 -28.51 -3.58
CA ASP A 390 2.48 -28.67 -2.40
C ASP A 390 1.99 -29.78 -1.48
N ALA A 391 0.67 -29.93 -1.28
CA ALA A 391 0.10 -31.02 -0.51
C ALA A 391 0.45 -32.40 -1.13
N ARG A 392 0.28 -32.54 -2.44
CA ARG A 392 0.61 -33.81 -3.15
C ARG A 392 2.08 -34.17 -3.03
N ARG A 393 3.00 -33.17 -3.12
CA ARG A 393 4.44 -33.42 -2.98
C ARG A 393 4.86 -33.88 -1.59
N ARG A 394 4.14 -33.49 -0.53
CA ARG A 394 4.39 -33.94 0.85
C ARG A 394 3.95 -35.39 1.09
N HIS A 395 3.01 -35.90 0.31
CA HIS A 395 2.51 -37.29 0.40
C HIS A 395 3.34 -38.29 -0.45
N THR A 396 4.23 -37.79 -1.32
CA THR A 396 5.07 -38.59 -2.22
C THR A 396 6.53 -38.71 -1.74
N VAL A 397 6.88 -38.08 -0.63
CA VAL A 397 8.17 -38.19 0.08
C VAL A 397 7.93 -38.84 1.46
#